data_30dcbb79ff109369e6b2dac0bde74a3a
#
_entry.id   30dcbb79ff109369e6b2dac0bde74a3a
#
_cell.length_a   1.000
_cell.length_b   1.000
_cell.length_c   1.000
_cell.angle_alpha   90.00
_cell.angle_beta   90.00
_cell.angle_gamma   90.00
#
_symmetry.space_group_name_H-M   'P 1'
#
loop_
_entity.id
_entity.type
_entity.pdbx_description
1 polymer ?
#
loop_
_entity_poly.entity_id
_entity_poly.type
_entity_poly.pdbx_seq_one_letter_code
_entity_poly.pdbx_strand_id
1 'polypeptide(L)'
;MDLGTAVGLIALGLFVGAYGTIIGAGGGFVMIPGLVLLFDLQGATAVGTGAVALMVIGLTGAISYSRSGLVSWPIAGWFAVGSIPLALLSAWLLANRIDADAFIGILGVLLLVLAVVVITGLHQHPAGGPELPPRPERLVPAGAAVGITSGTFAVGGGLVTVPALERMQRMVPHRATATTSATAWASSFAGSVGHTIAGNVEWDTAGVLAAAAMAGSLTGASAAGKLSAGTVRALVAVGLVAAGVPLLIDALT
;
A
#
# COMPACT_ATOMS: atom_id res chain seq x y z
N MET A 1 -15.05 -14.90 -16.12
CA MET A 1 -14.31 -15.36 -14.92
C MET A 1 -14.84 -16.74 -14.53
N ASP A 2 -13.98 -17.73 -14.40
CA ASP A 2 -14.37 -19.06 -13.93
C ASP A 2 -14.49 -19.10 -12.38
N LEU A 3 -15.06 -20.20 -11.85
CA LEU A 3 -15.29 -20.31 -10.40
C LEU A 3 -13.98 -20.36 -9.61
N GLY A 4 -12.94 -21.01 -10.17
CA GLY A 4 -11.62 -21.11 -9.53
C GLY A 4 -10.96 -19.75 -9.37
N THR A 5 -10.94 -18.96 -10.42
CA THR A 5 -10.43 -17.58 -10.42
C THR A 5 -11.20 -16.70 -9.42
N ALA A 6 -12.54 -16.82 -9.39
CA ALA A 6 -13.35 -16.05 -8.45
C ALA A 6 -13.01 -16.38 -6.99
N VAL A 7 -12.91 -17.67 -6.66
CA VAL A 7 -12.54 -18.12 -5.30
C VAL A 7 -11.13 -17.65 -4.92
N GLY A 8 -10.18 -17.75 -5.84
CA GLY A 8 -8.82 -17.27 -5.63
C GLY A 8 -8.75 -15.76 -5.37
N LEU A 9 -9.47 -14.95 -6.16
CA LEU A 9 -9.54 -13.50 -5.98
C LEU A 9 -10.19 -13.11 -4.65
N ILE A 10 -11.24 -13.83 -4.24
CA ILE A 10 -11.88 -13.63 -2.94
C ILE A 10 -10.88 -13.96 -1.81
N ALA A 11 -10.17 -15.07 -1.91
CA ALA A 11 -9.16 -15.44 -0.91
C ALA A 11 -8.04 -14.42 -0.83
N LEU A 12 -7.50 -13.98 -1.97
CA LEU A 12 -6.47 -12.93 -2.04
C LEU A 12 -6.99 -11.62 -1.44
N GLY A 13 -8.17 -11.18 -1.82
CA GLY A 13 -8.78 -9.95 -1.32
C GLY A 13 -8.99 -9.98 0.20
N LEU A 14 -9.57 -11.05 0.74
CA LEU A 14 -9.76 -11.24 2.18
C LEU A 14 -8.43 -11.20 2.93
N PHE A 15 -7.44 -11.95 2.43
CA PHE A 15 -6.12 -12.02 3.04
C PHE A 15 -5.42 -10.66 3.03
N VAL A 16 -5.32 -10.03 1.84
CA VAL A 16 -4.63 -8.73 1.70
C VAL A 16 -5.38 -7.62 2.42
N GLY A 17 -6.70 -7.65 2.43
CA GLY A 17 -7.51 -6.69 3.19
C GLY A 17 -7.23 -6.75 4.69
N ALA A 18 -7.26 -7.95 5.28
CA ALA A 18 -6.95 -8.14 6.69
C ALA A 18 -5.49 -7.79 7.00
N TYR A 19 -4.56 -8.36 6.26
CA TYR A 19 -3.13 -8.17 6.41
C TYR A 19 -2.71 -6.71 6.22
N GLY A 20 -3.14 -6.08 5.13
CA GLY A 20 -2.80 -4.69 4.80
C GLY A 20 -3.28 -3.68 5.83
N THR A 21 -4.45 -3.93 6.43
CA THR A 21 -4.99 -3.08 7.50
C THR A 21 -4.25 -3.28 8.82
N ILE A 22 -3.91 -4.52 9.16
CA ILE A 22 -3.12 -4.83 10.36
C ILE A 22 -1.78 -4.11 10.34
N ILE A 23 -1.07 -4.15 9.24
CA ILE A 23 0.26 -3.53 9.11
C ILE A 23 0.21 -2.04 8.77
N GLY A 24 -0.97 -1.51 8.42
CA GLY A 24 -1.13 -0.11 7.99
C GLY A 24 -0.52 0.23 6.64
N ALA A 25 -0.10 -0.78 5.88
CA ALA A 25 0.60 -0.61 4.60
C ALA A 25 -0.31 -0.72 3.37
N GLY A 26 -1.61 -0.92 3.57
CA GLY A 26 -2.57 -1.10 2.47
C GLY A 26 -2.46 -2.45 1.75
N GLY A 27 -1.33 -3.17 1.85
CA GLY A 27 -1.14 -4.52 1.31
C GLY A 27 -0.82 -4.60 -0.18
N GLY A 28 -0.57 -3.48 -0.85
CA GLY A 28 -0.26 -3.44 -2.29
C GLY A 28 0.93 -4.31 -2.69
N PHE A 29 1.95 -4.36 -1.83
CA PHE A 29 3.15 -5.17 -2.03
C PHE A 29 2.90 -6.70 -1.98
N VAL A 30 1.73 -7.15 -1.56
CA VAL A 30 1.28 -8.54 -1.66
C VAL A 30 0.21 -8.67 -2.74
N MET A 31 -0.67 -7.66 -2.86
CA MET A 31 -1.75 -7.64 -3.84
C MET A 31 -1.22 -7.74 -5.27
N ILE A 32 -0.26 -6.86 -5.63
CA ILE A 32 0.22 -6.79 -7.00
C ILE A 32 0.99 -8.05 -7.41
N PRO A 33 1.96 -8.56 -6.63
CA PRO A 33 2.56 -9.86 -6.92
C PRO A 33 1.55 -11.00 -6.99
N GLY A 34 0.55 -10.99 -6.12
CA GLY A 34 -0.52 -11.99 -6.16
C GLY A 34 -1.33 -11.94 -7.47
N LEU A 35 -1.64 -10.75 -7.98
CA LEU A 35 -2.32 -10.58 -9.26
C LEU A 35 -1.45 -11.00 -10.45
N VAL A 36 -0.15 -10.69 -10.41
CA VAL A 36 0.80 -11.07 -11.45
C VAL A 36 1.04 -12.58 -11.47
N LEU A 37 1.41 -13.17 -10.32
CA LEU A 37 1.88 -14.56 -10.25
C LEU A 37 0.76 -15.61 -10.23
N LEU A 38 -0.44 -15.25 -9.76
CA LEU A 38 -1.55 -16.22 -9.60
C LEU A 38 -2.67 -16.03 -10.61
N PHE A 39 -2.77 -14.85 -11.22
CA PHE A 39 -3.89 -14.50 -12.11
C PHE A 39 -3.44 -13.96 -13.48
N ASP A 40 -2.13 -14.00 -13.77
CA ASP A 40 -1.53 -13.60 -15.06
C ASP A 40 -1.85 -12.13 -15.46
N LEU A 41 -2.24 -11.27 -14.49
CA LEU A 41 -2.39 -9.86 -14.77
C LEU A 41 -1.01 -9.19 -14.84
N GLN A 42 -0.71 -8.54 -15.95
CA GLN A 42 0.63 -8.00 -16.17
C GLN A 42 0.71 -6.49 -15.95
N GLY A 43 1.86 -6.05 -15.45
CA GLY A 43 2.29 -4.67 -15.42
C GLY A 43 1.25 -3.68 -14.89
N ALA A 44 0.93 -2.69 -15.69
CA ALA A 44 0.01 -1.62 -15.35
C ALA A 44 -1.42 -2.09 -15.04
N THR A 45 -1.89 -3.20 -15.64
CA THR A 45 -3.22 -3.75 -15.42
C THR A 45 -3.35 -4.37 -14.02
N ALA A 46 -2.33 -5.09 -13.56
CA ALA A 46 -2.30 -5.59 -12.18
C ALA A 46 -2.34 -4.45 -11.18
N VAL A 47 -1.57 -3.37 -11.43
CA VAL A 47 -1.54 -2.18 -10.56
C VAL A 47 -2.87 -1.46 -10.56
N GLY A 48 -3.44 -1.19 -11.73
CA GLY A 48 -4.71 -0.47 -11.83
C GLY A 48 -5.87 -1.22 -11.18
N THR A 49 -5.97 -2.52 -11.44
CA THR A 49 -6.97 -3.42 -10.85
C THR A 49 -6.78 -3.50 -9.33
N GLY A 50 -5.55 -3.70 -8.86
CA GLY A 50 -5.21 -3.74 -7.45
C GLY A 50 -5.42 -2.40 -6.73
N ALA A 51 -5.15 -1.26 -7.40
CA ALA A 51 -5.32 0.08 -6.81
C ALA A 51 -6.76 0.36 -6.38
N VAL A 52 -7.76 -0.16 -7.12
CA VAL A 52 -9.17 -0.06 -6.73
C VAL A 52 -9.44 -0.79 -5.41
N ALA A 53 -8.92 -1.98 -5.23
CA ALA A 53 -9.06 -2.72 -3.97
C ALA A 53 -8.29 -2.04 -2.83
N LEU A 54 -7.08 -1.53 -3.10
CA LEU A 54 -6.27 -0.80 -2.12
C LEU A 54 -6.92 0.52 -1.67
N MET A 55 -7.63 1.20 -2.57
CA MET A 55 -8.44 2.36 -2.22
C MET A 55 -9.51 1.98 -1.18
N VAL A 56 -10.18 0.85 -1.37
CA VAL A 56 -11.22 0.36 -0.44
C VAL A 56 -10.60 -0.05 0.90
N ILE A 57 -9.45 -0.74 0.91
CA ILE A 57 -8.72 -1.09 2.13
C ILE A 57 -8.32 0.17 2.90
N GLY A 58 -7.74 1.16 2.22
CA GLY A 58 -7.33 2.43 2.82
C GLY A 58 -8.51 3.18 3.42
N LEU A 59 -9.64 3.26 2.70
CA LEU A 59 -10.86 3.92 3.17
C LEU A 59 -11.42 3.23 4.41
N THR A 60 -11.54 1.91 4.38
CA THR A 60 -12.07 1.12 5.49
C THR A 60 -11.18 1.26 6.73
N GLY A 61 -9.87 1.20 6.55
CA GLY A 61 -8.88 1.44 7.60
C GLY A 61 -8.97 2.86 8.16
N ALA A 62 -9.00 3.87 7.29
CA ALA A 62 -9.11 5.27 7.69
C ALA A 62 -10.39 5.55 8.51
N ILE A 63 -11.52 5.01 8.10
CA ILE A 63 -12.79 5.13 8.84
C ILE A 63 -12.69 4.43 10.20
N SER A 64 -12.18 3.21 10.23
CA SER A 64 -12.07 2.41 11.45
C SER A 64 -11.16 3.10 12.48
N TYR A 65 -9.98 3.54 12.07
CA TYR A 65 -9.03 4.23 12.94
C TYR A 65 -9.46 5.65 13.31
N SER A 66 -10.21 6.33 12.42
CA SER A 66 -10.77 7.65 12.73
C SER A 66 -11.78 7.60 13.85
N ARG A 67 -12.62 6.58 13.89
CA ARG A 67 -13.58 6.35 14.98
C ARG A 67 -12.90 6.15 16.33
N SER A 68 -11.67 5.66 16.33
CA SER A 68 -10.84 5.50 17.52
C SER A 68 -9.99 6.75 17.85
N GLY A 69 -10.12 7.84 17.10
CA GLY A 69 -9.37 9.09 17.31
C GLY A 69 -7.86 8.99 17.02
N LEU A 70 -7.43 7.96 16.31
CA LEU A 70 -6.01 7.68 16.05
C LEU A 70 -5.45 8.41 14.81
N VAL A 71 -6.30 8.83 13.88
CA VAL A 71 -5.89 9.49 12.63
C VAL A 71 -5.57 10.97 12.88
N SER A 72 -4.38 11.40 12.48
CA SER A 72 -4.02 12.81 12.41
C SER A 72 -4.39 13.38 11.03
N TRP A 73 -5.61 13.92 10.92
CA TRP A 73 -6.11 14.47 9.67
C TRP A 73 -5.27 15.63 9.10
N PRO A 74 -4.72 16.56 9.94
CA PRO A 74 -3.85 17.61 9.42
C PRO A 74 -2.58 17.07 8.76
N ILE A 75 -1.95 16.03 9.36
CA ILE A 75 -0.78 15.37 8.77
C ILE A 75 -1.16 14.63 7.49
N ALA A 76 -2.25 13.88 7.52
CA ALA A 76 -2.76 13.16 6.34
C ALA A 76 -3.09 14.14 5.19
N GLY A 77 -3.69 15.28 5.48
CA GLY A 77 -4.04 16.30 4.49
C GLY A 77 -2.81 16.88 3.78
N TRP A 78 -1.80 17.32 4.52
CA TRP A 78 -0.56 17.84 3.90
C TRP A 78 0.18 16.77 3.10
N PHE A 79 0.17 15.54 3.57
CA PHE A 79 0.75 14.43 2.82
C PHE A 79 -0.03 14.16 1.53
N ALA A 80 -1.36 14.23 1.57
CA ALA A 80 -2.24 14.03 0.42
C ALA A 80 -2.05 15.12 -0.66
N VAL A 81 -1.74 16.36 -0.26
CA VAL A 81 -1.41 17.46 -1.20
C VAL A 81 -0.25 17.07 -2.13
N GLY A 82 0.76 16.39 -1.60
CA GLY A 82 1.87 15.89 -2.41
C GLY A 82 1.54 14.61 -3.15
N SER A 83 0.86 13.66 -2.49
CA SER A 83 0.70 12.31 -3.03
C SER A 83 -0.39 12.22 -4.12
N ILE A 84 -1.50 12.93 -4.01
CA ILE A 84 -2.61 12.86 -4.97
C ILE A 84 -2.17 13.23 -6.39
N PRO A 85 -1.56 14.42 -6.64
CA PRO A 85 -1.19 14.80 -8.01
C PRO A 85 -0.20 13.85 -8.63
N LEU A 86 0.81 13.41 -7.85
CA LEU A 86 1.85 12.57 -8.37
C LEU A 86 1.43 11.10 -8.49
N ALA A 87 0.51 10.60 -7.66
CA ALA A 87 -0.07 9.28 -7.83
C ALA A 87 -0.91 9.22 -9.13
N LEU A 88 -1.72 10.24 -9.38
CA LEU A 88 -2.50 10.33 -10.61
C LEU A 88 -1.60 10.41 -11.85
N LEU A 89 -0.63 11.32 -11.83
CA LEU A 89 0.28 11.52 -12.96
C LEU A 89 1.16 10.29 -13.22
N SER A 90 1.71 9.66 -12.20
CA SER A 90 2.54 8.48 -12.37
C SER A 90 1.74 7.28 -12.85
N ALA A 91 0.52 7.08 -12.36
CA ALA A 91 -0.38 6.04 -12.85
C ALA A 91 -0.72 6.23 -14.34
N TRP A 92 -0.99 7.46 -14.74
CA TRP A 92 -1.37 7.76 -16.11
C TRP A 92 -0.17 7.76 -17.08
N LEU A 93 0.97 8.37 -16.69
CA LEU A 93 2.10 8.60 -17.59
C LEU A 93 3.16 7.51 -17.54
N LEU A 94 3.50 7.00 -16.34
CA LEU A 94 4.64 6.11 -16.15
C LEU A 94 4.26 4.63 -16.23
N ALA A 95 3.09 4.25 -15.75
CA ALA A 95 2.71 2.84 -15.68
C ALA A 95 2.72 2.13 -17.04
N ASN A 96 2.34 2.82 -18.12
CA ASN A 96 2.33 2.28 -19.48
C ASN A 96 3.66 2.48 -20.24
N ARG A 97 4.67 3.05 -19.61
CA ARG A 97 5.99 3.29 -20.21
C ARG A 97 7.05 2.27 -19.79
N ILE A 98 6.72 1.43 -18.84
CA ILE A 98 7.60 0.41 -18.30
C ILE A 98 7.17 -0.92 -18.92
N ASP A 99 8.10 -1.61 -19.59
CA ASP A 99 7.86 -2.94 -20.12
C ASP A 99 7.50 -3.93 -19.00
N ALA A 100 6.73 -4.97 -19.31
CA ALA A 100 6.21 -5.88 -18.28
C ALA A 100 7.33 -6.56 -17.48
N ASP A 101 8.38 -7.04 -18.16
CA ASP A 101 9.52 -7.69 -17.51
C ASP A 101 10.31 -6.72 -16.64
N ALA A 102 10.57 -5.50 -17.17
CA ALA A 102 11.20 -4.44 -16.39
C ALA A 102 10.36 -4.03 -15.18
N PHE A 103 9.03 -4.00 -15.32
CA PHE A 103 8.11 -3.70 -14.23
C PHE A 103 8.23 -4.73 -13.09
N ILE A 104 8.18 -6.02 -13.44
CA ILE A 104 8.29 -7.14 -12.49
C ILE A 104 9.64 -7.10 -11.77
N GLY A 105 10.73 -6.90 -12.53
CA GLY A 105 12.08 -6.80 -11.98
C GLY A 105 12.27 -5.62 -11.03
N ILE A 106 11.82 -4.41 -11.43
CA ILE A 106 11.90 -3.20 -10.59
C ILE A 106 11.06 -3.38 -9.33
N LEU A 107 9.85 -3.93 -9.44
CA LEU A 107 8.99 -4.19 -8.29
C LEU A 107 9.64 -5.19 -7.35
N GLY A 108 10.18 -6.31 -7.86
CA GLY A 108 10.88 -7.31 -7.07
C GLY A 108 12.06 -6.72 -6.29
N VAL A 109 12.93 -5.96 -6.97
CA VAL A 109 14.07 -5.26 -6.33
C VAL A 109 13.58 -4.27 -5.26
N LEU A 110 12.55 -3.47 -5.58
CA LEU A 110 11.98 -2.52 -4.63
C LEU A 110 11.50 -3.21 -3.35
N LEU A 111 10.78 -4.33 -3.48
CA LEU A 111 10.27 -5.08 -2.34
C LEU A 111 11.41 -5.67 -1.50
N LEU A 112 12.46 -6.21 -2.11
CA LEU A 112 13.61 -6.76 -1.40
C LEU A 112 14.43 -5.67 -0.70
N VAL A 113 14.62 -4.52 -1.32
CA VAL A 113 15.26 -3.36 -0.67
C VAL A 113 14.45 -2.91 0.56
N LEU A 114 13.13 -2.82 0.43
CA LEU A 114 12.26 -2.51 1.56
C LEU A 114 12.30 -3.60 2.65
N ALA A 115 12.40 -4.87 2.27
CA ALA A 115 12.58 -5.97 3.22
C ALA A 115 13.87 -5.80 4.04
N VAL A 116 14.99 -5.50 3.38
CA VAL A 116 16.26 -5.23 4.06
C VAL A 116 16.14 -4.05 5.02
N VAL A 117 15.53 -2.95 4.59
CA VAL A 117 15.30 -1.76 5.43
C VAL A 117 14.46 -2.10 6.67
N VAL A 118 13.40 -2.91 6.49
CA VAL A 118 12.53 -3.35 7.59
C VAL A 118 13.27 -4.30 8.53
N ILE A 119 14.01 -5.28 8.02
CA ILE A 119 14.75 -6.28 8.82
C ILE A 119 15.87 -5.63 9.64
N THR A 120 16.66 -4.77 9.01
CA THR A 120 17.80 -4.11 9.66
C THR A 120 17.40 -3.05 10.67
N GLY A 121 16.14 -2.60 10.61
CA GLY A 121 15.64 -1.56 11.50
C GLY A 121 16.27 -0.18 11.30
N LEU A 122 16.91 0.06 10.16
CA LEU A 122 17.57 1.33 9.83
C LEU A 122 16.65 2.57 9.98
N HIS A 123 15.34 2.35 9.97
CA HIS A 123 14.34 3.42 10.12
C HIS A 123 13.77 3.54 11.54
N GLN A 124 14.20 2.67 12.49
CA GLN A 124 13.69 2.76 13.85
C GLN A 124 14.32 3.94 14.58
N HIS A 125 13.47 4.89 14.94
CA HIS A 125 13.81 5.87 15.96
C HIS A 125 12.93 5.57 17.17
N PRO A 126 13.51 5.55 18.39
CA PRO A 126 12.70 5.51 19.59
C PRO A 126 11.73 6.69 19.52
N ALA A 127 10.45 6.43 19.67
CA ALA A 127 9.45 7.47 19.82
C ALA A 127 9.74 8.20 21.14
N GLY A 128 10.62 9.20 21.06
CA GLY A 128 11.03 10.01 22.21
C GLY A 128 10.54 11.43 22.05
N GLY A 129 9.74 11.89 23.00
CA GLY A 129 9.22 13.26 23.04
C GLY A 129 7.82 13.41 22.44
N PRO A 130 7.23 14.62 22.57
CA PRO A 130 5.89 14.92 22.08
C PRO A 130 5.83 14.88 20.55
N GLU A 131 4.67 14.50 20.03
CA GLU A 131 4.37 14.56 18.60
C GLU A 131 4.56 15.97 18.06
N LEU A 132 5.24 16.10 16.93
CA LEU A 132 5.51 17.41 16.33
C LEU A 132 4.27 17.92 15.58
N PRO A 133 4.07 19.24 15.52
CA PRO A 133 3.02 19.82 14.68
C PRO A 133 3.26 19.47 13.20
N PRO A 134 2.20 19.46 12.37
CA PRO A 134 2.34 19.21 10.95
C PRO A 134 3.34 20.18 10.30
N ARG A 135 4.27 19.64 9.54
CA ARG A 135 5.32 20.41 8.82
C ARG A 135 5.15 20.22 7.32
N PRO A 136 4.39 21.09 6.64
CA PRO A 136 4.10 20.98 5.21
C PRO A 136 5.35 20.84 4.34
N GLU A 137 6.43 21.57 4.70
CA GLU A 137 7.70 21.56 3.99
C GLU A 137 8.40 20.18 3.95
N ARG A 138 7.99 19.26 4.83
CA ARG A 138 8.47 17.86 4.87
C ARG A 138 7.41 16.88 4.40
N LEU A 139 6.15 17.11 4.76
CA LEU A 139 5.04 16.21 4.46
C LEU A 139 4.68 16.20 2.99
N VAL A 140 4.68 17.36 2.32
CA VAL A 140 4.35 17.47 0.90
C VAL A 140 5.38 16.75 0.02
N PRO A 141 6.72 16.98 0.16
CA PRO A 141 7.70 16.21 -0.61
C PRO A 141 7.68 14.70 -0.32
N ALA A 142 7.48 14.30 0.95
CA ALA A 142 7.35 12.88 1.30
C ALA A 142 6.11 12.26 0.65
N GLY A 143 4.98 12.97 0.70
CA GLY A 143 3.77 12.58 0.00
C GLY A 143 3.98 12.46 -1.51
N ALA A 144 4.69 13.40 -2.11
CA ALA A 144 5.03 13.38 -3.53
C ALA A 144 5.82 12.12 -3.93
N ALA A 145 6.85 11.78 -3.16
CA ALA A 145 7.64 10.56 -3.41
C ALA A 145 6.78 9.28 -3.29
N VAL A 146 5.94 9.22 -2.25
CA VAL A 146 5.00 8.09 -2.08
C VAL A 146 3.94 8.08 -3.18
N GLY A 147 3.48 9.23 -3.64
CA GLY A 147 2.54 9.34 -4.75
C GLY A 147 3.08 8.69 -6.03
N ILE A 148 4.35 8.96 -6.39
CA ILE A 148 4.99 8.35 -7.56
C ILE A 148 5.03 6.82 -7.43
N THR A 149 5.53 6.30 -6.30
CA THR A 149 5.65 4.85 -6.11
C THR A 149 4.28 4.17 -6.00
N SER A 150 3.31 4.83 -5.37
CA SER A 150 1.95 4.32 -5.24
C SER A 150 1.20 4.29 -6.58
N GLY A 151 1.34 5.33 -7.39
CA GLY A 151 0.70 5.37 -8.70
C GLY A 151 1.33 4.42 -9.71
N THR A 152 2.66 4.24 -9.66
CA THR A 152 3.36 3.37 -10.62
C THR A 152 3.25 1.89 -10.25
N PHE A 153 3.37 1.55 -8.94
CA PHE A 153 3.50 0.16 -8.48
C PHE A 153 2.42 -0.26 -7.48
N ALA A 154 1.53 0.64 -7.09
CA ALA A 154 0.58 0.47 -5.99
C ALA A 154 1.26 0.02 -4.66
N VAL A 155 2.57 0.17 -4.58
CA VAL A 155 3.41 -0.15 -3.42
C VAL A 155 3.85 1.16 -2.81
N GLY A 156 3.28 1.57 -1.73
CA GLY A 156 3.87 2.77 -1.22
C GLY A 156 3.19 3.40 -0.03
N GLY A 157 1.92 3.27 0.04
CA GLY A 157 1.22 3.99 1.09
C GLY A 157 1.82 3.73 2.45
N GLY A 158 1.90 2.48 2.86
CA GLY A 158 2.22 2.16 4.25
C GLY A 158 3.67 1.86 4.56
N LEU A 159 4.35 1.16 3.67
CA LEU A 159 5.72 0.68 3.94
C LEU A 159 6.73 1.80 4.13
N VAL A 160 6.56 2.89 3.38
CA VAL A 160 7.42 4.07 3.45
C VAL A 160 6.83 5.13 4.38
N THR A 161 5.50 5.28 4.38
CA THR A 161 4.83 6.36 5.11
C THR A 161 4.85 6.14 6.62
N VAL A 162 4.64 4.91 7.12
CA VAL A 162 4.69 4.64 8.57
C VAL A 162 6.03 5.08 9.17
N PRO A 163 7.19 4.57 8.73
CA PRO A 163 8.47 4.99 9.28
C PRO A 163 8.79 6.47 9.00
N ALA A 164 8.32 7.03 7.90
CA ALA A 164 8.47 8.46 7.64
C ALA A 164 7.73 9.31 8.67
N LEU A 165 6.49 8.98 9.01
CA LEU A 165 5.69 9.69 10.00
C LEU A 165 6.25 9.51 11.43
N GLU A 166 6.71 8.31 11.78
CA GLU A 166 7.39 8.05 13.05
C GLU A 166 8.62 8.94 13.21
N ARG A 167 9.44 9.05 12.16
CA ARG A 167 10.65 9.83 12.20
C ARG A 167 10.43 11.34 12.08
N MET A 168 9.59 11.77 11.11
CA MET A 168 9.42 13.19 10.77
C MET A 168 8.49 13.91 11.72
N GLN A 169 7.49 13.20 12.28
CA GLN A 169 6.47 13.77 13.15
C GLN A 169 6.54 13.23 14.58
N ARG A 170 7.46 12.32 14.87
CA ARG A 170 7.57 11.61 16.17
C ARG A 170 6.27 10.92 16.59
N MET A 171 5.52 10.44 15.59
CA MET A 171 4.28 9.73 15.86
C MET A 171 4.57 8.37 16.50
N VAL A 172 3.75 8.00 17.47
CA VAL A 172 3.80 6.63 17.98
C VAL A 172 3.31 5.65 16.89
N PRO A 173 3.86 4.43 16.82
CA PRO A 173 3.61 3.49 15.70
C PRO A 173 2.12 3.31 15.36
N HIS A 174 1.29 3.19 16.38
CA HIS A 174 -0.15 2.98 16.20
C HIS A 174 -0.86 4.16 15.52
N ARG A 175 -0.49 5.39 15.87
CA ARG A 175 -1.02 6.59 15.25
C ARG A 175 -0.43 6.81 13.84
N ALA A 176 0.84 6.46 13.65
CA ALA A 176 1.47 6.49 12.33
C ALA A 176 0.74 5.53 11.37
N THR A 177 0.49 4.28 11.79
CA THR A 177 -0.29 3.28 11.03
C THR A 177 -1.69 3.79 10.70
N ALA A 178 -2.40 4.34 11.69
CA ALA A 178 -3.75 4.88 11.49
C ALA A 178 -3.77 6.05 10.50
N THR A 179 -2.84 7.00 10.64
CA THR A 179 -2.72 8.16 9.74
C THR A 179 -2.32 7.73 8.32
N THR A 180 -1.45 6.71 8.22
CA THR A 180 -1.06 6.13 6.94
C THR A 180 -2.23 5.51 6.20
N SER A 181 -3.20 4.90 6.87
CA SER A 181 -4.40 4.37 6.21
C SER A 181 -5.17 5.48 5.46
N ALA A 182 -5.25 6.68 6.02
CA ALA A 182 -5.88 7.83 5.37
C ALA A 182 -5.05 8.34 4.18
N THR A 183 -3.72 8.41 4.30
CA THR A 183 -2.85 8.81 3.18
C THR A 183 -2.84 7.76 2.07
N ALA A 184 -2.86 6.48 2.42
CA ALA A 184 -2.94 5.37 1.47
C ALA A 184 -4.26 5.39 0.69
N TRP A 185 -5.38 5.67 1.36
CA TRP A 185 -6.64 5.88 0.68
C TRP A 185 -6.54 6.99 -0.37
N ALA A 186 -6.02 8.16 0.01
CA ALA A 186 -5.93 9.31 -0.88
C ALA A 186 -5.04 9.03 -2.10
N SER A 187 -3.87 8.43 -1.90
CA SER A 187 -2.96 8.08 -3.00
C SER A 187 -3.49 6.95 -3.88
N SER A 188 -4.12 5.90 -3.29
CA SER A 188 -4.72 4.81 -4.07
C SER A 188 -5.96 5.26 -4.84
N PHE A 189 -6.76 6.18 -4.28
CA PHE A 189 -7.86 6.81 -5.02
C PHE A 189 -7.34 7.56 -6.26
N ALA A 190 -6.33 8.41 -6.09
CA ALA A 190 -5.74 9.14 -7.21
C ALA A 190 -5.07 8.20 -8.23
N GLY A 191 -4.37 7.17 -7.76
CA GLY A 191 -3.77 6.14 -8.59
C GLY A 191 -4.82 5.35 -9.39
N SER A 192 -5.93 4.93 -8.74
CA SER A 192 -7.01 4.22 -9.42
C SER A 192 -7.67 5.08 -10.51
N VAL A 193 -7.85 6.38 -10.27
CA VAL A 193 -8.34 7.32 -11.28
C VAL A 193 -7.36 7.41 -12.46
N GLY A 194 -6.05 7.55 -12.19
CA GLY A 194 -5.02 7.60 -13.23
C GLY A 194 -4.99 6.34 -14.08
N HIS A 195 -5.04 5.16 -13.45
CA HIS A 195 -5.10 3.87 -14.16
C HIS A 195 -6.40 3.67 -14.92
N THR A 196 -7.54 4.17 -14.41
CA THR A 196 -8.81 4.15 -15.13
C THR A 196 -8.74 4.98 -16.41
N ILE A 197 -8.18 6.19 -16.35
CA ILE A 197 -7.98 7.05 -17.51
C ILE A 197 -7.03 6.39 -18.52
N ALA A 198 -6.02 5.67 -18.04
CA ALA A 198 -5.06 4.94 -18.87
C ALA A 198 -5.61 3.62 -19.43
N GLY A 199 -6.81 3.17 -19.04
CA GLY A 199 -7.39 1.91 -19.51
C GLY A 199 -6.84 0.65 -18.84
N ASN A 200 -6.17 0.77 -17.69
CA ASN A 200 -5.45 -0.30 -17.01
C ASN A 200 -6.25 -0.98 -15.88
N VAL A 201 -7.59 -0.95 -15.92
CA VAL A 201 -8.42 -1.54 -14.86
C VAL A 201 -9.31 -2.64 -15.44
N GLU A 202 -9.15 -3.85 -14.96
CA GLU A 202 -10.10 -4.93 -15.18
C GLU A 202 -11.22 -4.88 -14.13
N TRP A 203 -12.35 -4.27 -14.50
CA TRP A 203 -13.42 -3.95 -13.55
C TRP A 203 -14.08 -5.17 -12.90
N ASP A 204 -14.21 -6.28 -13.62
CA ASP A 204 -14.79 -7.53 -13.10
C ASP A 204 -13.90 -8.08 -11.98
N THR A 205 -12.59 -8.13 -12.21
CA THR A 205 -11.60 -8.56 -11.23
C THR A 205 -11.51 -7.57 -10.07
N ALA A 206 -11.46 -6.26 -10.38
CA ALA A 206 -11.37 -5.19 -9.38
C ALA A 206 -12.57 -5.19 -8.42
N GLY A 207 -13.78 -5.42 -8.94
CA GLY A 207 -15.00 -5.45 -8.14
C GLY A 207 -15.02 -6.59 -7.11
N VAL A 208 -14.69 -7.81 -7.54
CA VAL A 208 -14.61 -8.97 -6.64
C VAL A 208 -13.51 -8.79 -5.60
N LEU A 209 -12.34 -8.36 -6.05
CA LEU A 209 -11.18 -8.13 -5.20
C LEU A 209 -11.45 -7.04 -4.15
N ALA A 210 -12.05 -5.91 -4.56
CA ALA A 210 -12.39 -4.81 -3.66
C ALA A 210 -13.44 -5.20 -2.61
N ALA A 211 -14.48 -5.94 -3.00
CA ALA A 211 -15.51 -6.42 -2.07
C ALA A 211 -14.90 -7.37 -1.02
N ALA A 212 -14.09 -8.32 -1.46
CA ALA A 212 -13.39 -9.24 -0.56
C ALA A 212 -12.38 -8.52 0.33
N ALA A 213 -11.60 -7.58 -0.23
CA ALA A 213 -10.63 -6.78 0.51
C ALA A 213 -11.29 -5.87 1.56
N MET A 214 -12.48 -5.36 1.30
CA MET A 214 -13.27 -4.62 2.29
C MET A 214 -13.62 -5.50 3.50
N ALA A 215 -14.13 -6.70 3.26
CA ALA A 215 -14.48 -7.64 4.33
C ALA A 215 -13.22 -8.04 5.15
N GLY A 216 -12.10 -8.31 4.48
CA GLY A 216 -10.82 -8.57 5.13
C GLY A 216 -10.32 -7.38 5.95
N SER A 217 -10.42 -6.16 5.41
CA SER A 217 -9.97 -4.94 6.08
C SER A 217 -10.74 -4.66 7.38
N LEU A 218 -12.05 -4.91 7.41
CA LEU A 218 -12.86 -4.77 8.62
C LEU A 218 -12.39 -5.71 9.74
N THR A 219 -12.08 -6.96 9.39
CA THR A 219 -11.55 -7.93 10.36
C THR A 219 -10.13 -7.57 10.80
N GLY A 220 -9.27 -7.12 9.87
CA GLY A 220 -7.91 -6.68 10.15
C GLY A 220 -7.85 -5.49 11.10
N ALA A 221 -8.71 -4.49 10.91
CA ALA A 221 -8.79 -3.31 11.77
C ALA A 221 -9.07 -3.66 13.25
N SER A 222 -9.91 -4.67 13.49
CA SER A 222 -10.21 -5.13 14.84
C SER A 222 -9.05 -5.89 15.52
N ALA A 223 -8.16 -6.48 14.73
CA ALA A 223 -7.00 -7.24 15.19
C ALA A 223 -5.74 -6.38 15.37
N ALA A 224 -5.62 -5.29 14.61
CA ALA A 224 -4.41 -4.45 14.54
C ALA A 224 -3.94 -3.94 15.91
N GLY A 225 -4.88 -3.54 16.78
CA GLY A 225 -4.57 -3.03 18.12
C GLY A 225 -4.06 -4.09 19.12
N LYS A 226 -4.12 -5.37 18.76
CA LYS A 226 -3.74 -6.50 19.64
C LYS A 226 -2.33 -7.02 19.37
N LEU A 227 -1.70 -6.61 18.27
CA LEU A 227 -0.39 -7.11 17.88
C LEU A 227 0.74 -6.21 18.38
N SER A 228 1.84 -6.85 18.78
CA SER A 228 3.05 -6.13 19.14
C SER A 228 3.72 -5.52 17.92
N ALA A 229 4.43 -4.40 18.08
CA ALA A 229 5.20 -3.77 16.99
C ALA A 229 6.21 -4.74 16.35
N GLY A 230 6.82 -5.62 17.15
CA GLY A 230 7.72 -6.66 16.65
C GLY A 230 7.03 -7.68 15.74
N THR A 231 5.81 -8.11 16.11
CA THR A 231 5.01 -9.04 15.29
C THR A 231 4.61 -8.38 13.96
N VAL A 232 4.15 -7.13 13.99
CA VAL A 232 3.79 -6.38 12.77
C VAL A 232 5.00 -6.26 11.85
N ARG A 233 6.17 -5.94 12.40
CA ARG A 233 7.42 -5.85 11.63
C ARG A 233 7.82 -7.19 11.00
N ALA A 234 7.73 -8.28 11.74
CA ALA A 234 8.03 -9.62 11.22
C ALA A 234 7.07 -9.99 10.08
N LEU A 235 5.78 -9.69 10.23
CA LEU A 235 4.79 -9.88 9.17
C LEU A 235 5.16 -9.08 7.93
N VAL A 236 5.47 -7.79 8.05
CA VAL A 236 5.91 -6.95 6.93
C VAL A 236 7.12 -7.55 6.23
N ALA A 237 8.16 -7.92 6.97
CA ALA A 237 9.39 -8.48 6.40
C ALA A 237 9.13 -9.80 5.65
N VAL A 238 8.35 -10.70 6.24
CA VAL A 238 7.96 -11.97 5.59
C VAL A 238 7.17 -11.71 4.32
N GLY A 239 6.19 -10.82 4.35
CA GLY A 239 5.39 -10.49 3.18
C GLY A 239 6.21 -9.87 2.05
N LEU A 240 7.17 -9.00 2.36
CA LEU A 240 8.06 -8.39 1.38
C LEU A 240 8.98 -9.41 0.70
N VAL A 241 9.56 -10.32 1.48
CA VAL A 241 10.41 -11.39 0.95
C VAL A 241 9.59 -12.39 0.13
N ALA A 242 8.44 -12.82 0.65
CA ALA A 242 7.55 -13.78 -0.02
C ALA A 242 6.98 -13.23 -1.33
N ALA A 243 6.81 -11.92 -1.44
CA ALA A 243 6.36 -11.28 -2.66
C ALA A 243 7.52 -10.92 -3.61
N GLY A 244 8.64 -10.43 -3.08
CA GLY A 244 9.76 -9.94 -3.89
C GLY A 244 10.61 -11.03 -4.52
N VAL A 245 10.84 -12.15 -3.82
CA VAL A 245 11.68 -13.25 -4.33
C VAL A 245 11.07 -13.92 -5.57
N PRO A 246 9.78 -14.34 -5.58
CA PRO A 246 9.18 -14.93 -6.77
C PRO A 246 9.16 -13.97 -7.96
N LEU A 247 8.85 -12.68 -7.76
CA LEU A 247 8.88 -11.69 -8.84
C LEU A 247 10.28 -11.55 -9.47
N LEU A 248 11.33 -11.61 -8.64
CA LEU A 248 12.69 -11.50 -9.14
C LEU A 248 13.10 -12.76 -9.91
N ILE A 249 12.65 -13.93 -9.49
CA ILE A 249 12.87 -15.19 -10.21
C ILE A 249 12.16 -15.13 -11.56
N ASP A 250 10.90 -14.73 -11.58
CA ASP A 250 10.08 -14.59 -12.79
C ASP A 250 10.69 -13.60 -13.80
N ALA A 251 11.24 -12.49 -13.35
CA ALA A 251 11.93 -11.51 -14.19
C ALA A 251 13.26 -11.99 -14.77
N LEU A 252 13.84 -13.08 -14.26
CA LEU A 252 15.13 -13.62 -14.69
C LEU A 252 14.99 -14.89 -15.56
N THR A 253 13.79 -15.46 -15.65
CA THR A 253 13.50 -16.70 -16.43
C THR A 253 12.73 -16.42 -17.69
#